data_832371a3dbffe167553f98db6925903a
#
_entry.id   832371a3dbffe167553f98db6925903a
#
_cell.length_a   1.000
_cell.length_b   1.000
_cell.length_c   1.000
_cell.angle_alpha   90.00
_cell.angle_beta   90.00
_cell.angle_gamma   90.00
#
_symmetry.space_group_name_H-M   'P 1'
#
loop_
_entity.id
_entity.type
_entity.pdbx_description
1 polymer ?
#
loop_
_entity_poly.entity_id
_entity_poly.type
_entity_poly.pdbx_seq_one_letter_code
_entity_poly.pdbx_strand_id
1 'polypeptide(L)'
;MKRIILLITTVLLSTVTCFGQNMQARQLRDWAYLTRYAEDNAKIEKTPKVVFMGDSITEFWARQRPDFFAPNNYLGRGIGGQTTSEMLVRFRQDVIEIHPKYVALMVGTNDVAENNGIISLENMLDNIISMCELAKANKIKVLLCSVTPCKEYSWRKEVDPQTKIPAFNALMKAYADKTKGVTYVDYFSALTDGNNACKPEYTVDNCHLTNAGYEVIEAIIQKYIK
;
A
#
# COMPACT_ATOMS: atom_id res chain seq x y z
N MET A 1 57.10 7.76 13.08
CA MET A 1 56.37 6.55 12.64
C MET A 1 55.33 6.05 13.66
N LYS A 2 55.63 5.88 14.95
CA LYS A 2 54.67 5.38 15.96
C LYS A 2 53.35 6.20 16.09
N ARG A 3 53.40 7.54 15.96
CA ARG A 3 52.21 8.42 16.06
C ARG A 3 51.28 8.34 14.84
N ILE A 4 51.82 8.11 13.65
CA ILE A 4 51.02 7.97 12.41
C ILE A 4 50.31 6.63 12.39
N ILE A 5 50.93 5.55 12.88
CA ILE A 5 50.32 4.23 12.96
C ILE A 5 49.15 4.22 13.96
N LEU A 6 49.25 4.97 15.08
CA LEU A 6 48.17 5.06 16.08
C LEU A 6 46.96 5.84 15.54
N LEU A 7 47.14 6.87 14.72
CA LEU A 7 46.06 7.61 14.10
C LEU A 7 45.32 6.77 13.05
N ILE A 8 46.04 6.00 12.25
CA ILE A 8 45.45 5.13 11.22
C ILE A 8 44.63 3.98 11.86
N THR A 9 45.12 3.41 12.95
CA THR A 9 44.41 2.36 13.69
C THR A 9 43.12 2.89 14.35
N THR A 10 43.16 4.12 14.90
CA THR A 10 41.95 4.72 15.53
C THR A 10 40.87 5.07 14.49
N VAL A 11 41.24 5.56 13.32
CA VAL A 11 40.31 5.86 12.22
C VAL A 11 39.72 4.56 11.64
N LEU A 12 40.52 3.51 11.45
CA LEU A 12 40.04 2.21 11.01
C LEU A 12 39.09 1.54 12.03
N LEU A 13 39.37 1.61 13.33
CA LEU A 13 38.49 1.08 14.36
C LEU A 13 37.14 1.84 14.41
N SER A 14 37.15 3.16 14.26
CA SER A 14 35.93 3.98 14.29
C SER A 14 35.06 3.75 13.08
N THR A 15 35.64 3.53 11.90
CA THR A 15 34.86 3.19 10.69
C THR A 15 34.24 1.79 10.76
N VAL A 16 34.98 0.80 11.25
CA VAL A 16 34.48 -0.57 11.42
C VAL A 16 33.32 -0.63 12.45
N THR A 17 33.43 0.11 13.57
CA THR A 17 32.34 0.17 14.56
C THR A 17 31.09 0.88 14.01
N CYS A 18 31.24 1.95 13.25
CA CYS A 18 30.13 2.67 12.63
C CYS A 18 29.41 1.81 11.57
N PHE A 19 30.15 1.08 10.74
CA PHE A 19 29.60 0.12 9.79
C PHE A 19 28.89 -1.06 10.49
N GLY A 20 29.49 -1.60 11.55
CA GLY A 20 28.90 -2.69 12.32
C GLY A 20 27.59 -2.31 13.02
N GLN A 21 27.52 -1.13 13.61
CA GLN A 21 26.29 -0.61 14.24
C GLN A 21 25.18 -0.34 13.22
N ASN A 22 25.52 0.19 12.05
CA ASN A 22 24.55 0.41 10.97
C ASN A 22 24.04 -0.92 10.36
N MET A 23 24.87 -1.94 10.25
CA MET A 23 24.46 -3.28 9.79
C MET A 23 23.56 -3.97 10.82
N GLN A 24 23.88 -3.88 12.12
CA GLN A 24 23.09 -4.47 13.19
C GLN A 24 21.72 -3.78 13.32
N ALA A 25 21.65 -2.46 13.20
CA ALA A 25 20.39 -1.72 13.16
C ALA A 25 19.53 -2.08 11.94
N ARG A 26 20.15 -2.38 10.79
CA ARG A 26 19.45 -2.86 9.60
C ARG A 26 18.90 -4.28 9.76
N GLN A 27 19.62 -5.17 10.43
CA GLN A 27 19.18 -6.55 10.69
C GLN A 27 18.00 -6.64 11.65
N LEU A 28 17.86 -5.67 12.58
CA LEU A 28 16.76 -5.63 13.56
C LEU A 28 15.50 -4.93 13.04
N ARG A 29 15.54 -4.36 11.82
CA ARG A 29 14.41 -3.65 11.26
C ARG A 29 13.47 -4.61 10.54
N ASP A 30 12.25 -4.74 11.03
CA ASP A 30 11.13 -5.34 10.28
C ASP A 30 10.72 -4.39 9.15
N TRP A 31 11.47 -4.45 8.04
CA TRP A 31 11.37 -3.50 6.93
C TRP A 31 9.97 -3.46 6.30
N ALA A 32 9.33 -4.61 6.12
CA ALA A 32 8.02 -4.71 5.51
C ALA A 32 6.88 -4.73 6.55
N TYR A 33 7.19 -4.51 7.83
CA TYR A 33 6.25 -4.60 8.95
C TYR A 33 5.49 -5.93 9.01
N LEU A 34 6.20 -7.04 8.83
CA LEU A 34 5.65 -8.40 8.89
C LEU A 34 5.01 -8.72 10.25
N THR A 35 5.51 -8.11 11.33
CA THR A 35 4.95 -8.28 12.67
C THR A 35 3.66 -7.50 12.91
N ARG A 36 3.32 -6.50 12.07
CA ARG A 36 2.21 -5.55 12.31
C ARG A 36 0.86 -6.22 12.55
N TYR A 37 0.56 -7.26 11.79
CA TYR A 37 -0.71 -7.99 11.87
C TYR A 37 -0.56 -9.46 12.25
N ALA A 38 0.65 -9.91 12.62
CA ALA A 38 0.91 -11.33 12.90
C ALA A 38 0.03 -11.90 14.02
N GLU A 39 -0.11 -11.16 15.14
CA GLU A 39 -0.97 -11.58 16.25
C GLU A 39 -2.46 -11.54 15.90
N ASP A 40 -2.89 -10.51 15.15
CA ASP A 40 -4.28 -10.38 14.72
C ASP A 40 -4.65 -11.45 13.70
N ASN A 41 -3.72 -11.80 12.79
CA ASN A 41 -3.91 -12.88 11.83
C ASN A 41 -4.05 -14.25 12.53
N ALA A 42 -3.27 -14.49 13.59
CA ALA A 42 -3.35 -15.73 14.36
C ALA A 42 -4.67 -15.89 15.15
N LYS A 43 -5.40 -14.80 15.39
CA LYS A 43 -6.68 -14.79 16.11
C LYS A 43 -7.91 -14.84 15.19
N ILE A 44 -7.72 -14.96 13.87
CA ILE A 44 -8.85 -15.03 12.92
C ILE A 44 -9.56 -16.38 13.04
N GLU A 45 -10.72 -16.39 13.66
CA GLU A 45 -11.56 -17.59 13.81
C GLU A 45 -12.46 -17.83 12.59
N LYS A 46 -12.90 -16.75 11.94
CA LYS A 46 -13.78 -16.79 10.78
C LYS A 46 -13.13 -16.15 9.57
N THR A 47 -12.98 -16.92 8.51
CA THR A 47 -12.45 -16.42 7.23
C THR A 47 -13.19 -15.18 6.77
N PRO A 48 -12.51 -14.04 6.57
CA PRO A 48 -13.15 -12.82 6.09
C PRO A 48 -13.61 -12.97 4.64
N LYS A 49 -14.69 -12.27 4.31
CA LYS A 49 -15.19 -12.23 2.92
C LYS A 49 -14.24 -11.46 2.02
N VAL A 50 -13.69 -10.36 2.51
CA VAL A 50 -12.74 -9.48 1.81
C VAL A 50 -11.62 -9.08 2.74
N VAL A 51 -10.38 -9.18 2.28
CA VAL A 51 -9.24 -8.48 2.85
C VAL A 51 -9.00 -7.20 2.06
N PHE A 52 -8.98 -6.07 2.75
CA PHE A 52 -8.62 -4.77 2.18
C PHE A 52 -7.13 -4.52 2.46
N MET A 53 -6.31 -4.69 1.44
CA MET A 53 -4.87 -4.53 1.47
C MET A 53 -4.49 -3.17 0.92
N GLY A 54 -3.67 -2.40 1.66
CA GLY A 54 -3.29 -1.06 1.23
C GLY A 54 -2.35 -0.34 2.19
N ASP A 55 -2.29 0.97 2.04
CA ASP A 55 -1.46 1.90 2.81
C ASP A 55 -2.25 2.64 3.91
N SER A 56 -1.85 3.90 4.23
CA SER A 56 -2.51 4.74 5.22
C SER A 56 -4.00 4.99 4.92
N ILE A 57 -4.38 5.09 3.66
CA ILE A 57 -5.77 5.33 3.29
C ILE A 57 -6.62 4.11 3.70
N THR A 58 -6.13 2.90 3.46
CA THR A 58 -6.79 1.66 3.90
C THR A 58 -6.74 1.47 5.42
N GLU A 59 -5.62 1.82 6.07
CA GLU A 59 -5.48 1.76 7.53
C GLU A 59 -6.47 2.68 8.23
N PHE A 60 -6.56 3.93 7.77
CA PHE A 60 -7.49 4.91 8.33
C PHE A 60 -8.95 4.55 8.04
N TRP A 61 -9.24 3.99 6.87
CA TRP A 61 -10.57 3.48 6.52
C TRP A 61 -11.05 2.45 7.55
N ALA A 62 -10.27 1.40 7.77
CA ALA A 62 -10.64 0.34 8.72
C ALA A 62 -10.81 0.88 10.16
N ARG A 63 -10.00 1.87 10.56
CA ARG A 63 -10.06 2.48 11.89
C ARG A 63 -11.24 3.45 12.06
N GLN A 64 -11.55 4.25 11.04
CA GLN A 64 -12.58 5.30 11.13
C GLN A 64 -13.98 4.79 10.79
N ARG A 65 -14.08 3.69 10.05
CA ARG A 65 -15.33 3.13 9.55
C ARG A 65 -15.56 1.68 10.00
N PRO A 66 -15.46 1.36 11.30
CA PRO A 66 -15.63 -0.01 11.79
C PRO A 66 -16.98 -0.62 11.42
N ASP A 67 -18.03 0.21 11.30
CA ASP A 67 -19.38 -0.21 10.91
C ASP A 67 -19.48 -0.65 9.44
N PHE A 68 -18.52 -0.27 8.61
CA PHE A 68 -18.40 -0.82 7.26
C PHE A 68 -17.67 -2.16 7.26
N PHE A 69 -16.69 -2.36 8.11
CA PHE A 69 -15.86 -3.57 8.11
C PHE A 69 -16.50 -4.73 8.88
N ALA A 70 -16.80 -4.55 10.15
CA ALA A 70 -17.17 -5.65 11.04
C ALA A 70 -18.48 -6.37 10.63
N PRO A 71 -19.61 -5.68 10.36
CA PRO A 71 -20.87 -6.35 10.01
C PRO A 71 -20.79 -7.10 8.67
N ASN A 72 -19.91 -6.67 7.76
CA ASN A 72 -19.74 -7.27 6.44
C ASN A 72 -18.72 -8.41 6.42
N ASN A 73 -18.10 -8.74 7.55
CA ASN A 73 -16.98 -9.68 7.63
C ASN A 73 -15.83 -9.29 6.70
N TYR A 74 -15.44 -8.02 6.73
CA TYR A 74 -14.31 -7.45 6.01
C TYR A 74 -13.14 -7.25 6.97
N LEU A 75 -11.92 -7.33 6.45
CA LEU A 75 -10.70 -7.23 7.21
C LEU A 75 -9.78 -6.18 6.62
N GLY A 76 -9.42 -5.15 7.40
CA GLY A 76 -8.44 -4.13 7.01
C GLY A 76 -7.02 -4.62 7.26
N ARG A 77 -6.16 -4.49 6.25
CA ARG A 77 -4.71 -4.78 6.28
C ARG A 77 -3.93 -3.64 5.63
N GLY A 78 -4.30 -2.40 5.97
CA GLY A 78 -3.57 -1.19 5.60
C GLY A 78 -2.41 -0.90 6.54
N ILE A 79 -1.28 -0.44 6.01
CA ILE A 79 -0.14 0.05 6.81
C ILE A 79 0.35 1.37 6.21
N GLY A 80 0.32 2.43 7.02
CA GLY A 80 0.69 3.77 6.59
C GLY A 80 2.10 3.86 6.00
N GLY A 81 2.24 4.60 4.91
CA GLY A 81 3.51 4.84 4.23
C GLY A 81 4.03 3.72 3.33
N GLN A 82 3.39 2.54 3.33
CA GLN A 82 3.87 1.41 2.55
C GLN A 82 3.69 1.58 1.04
N THR A 83 4.69 1.08 0.33
CA THR A 83 4.77 0.98 -1.13
C THR A 83 4.34 -0.41 -1.63
N THR A 84 4.18 -0.54 -2.94
CA THR A 84 3.86 -1.83 -3.60
C THR A 84 4.86 -2.93 -3.25
N SER A 85 6.15 -2.60 -3.10
CA SER A 85 7.22 -3.55 -2.76
C SER A 85 7.05 -4.15 -1.36
N GLU A 86 6.74 -3.32 -0.36
CA GLU A 86 6.50 -3.78 1.01
C GLU A 86 5.22 -4.62 1.11
N MET A 87 4.17 -4.20 0.41
CA MET A 87 2.92 -4.95 0.35
C MET A 87 3.09 -6.32 -0.29
N LEU A 88 3.87 -6.42 -1.37
CA LEU A 88 4.18 -7.71 -2.01
C LEU A 88 4.85 -8.68 -1.02
N VAL A 89 5.80 -8.20 -0.22
CA VAL A 89 6.52 -9.04 0.78
C VAL A 89 5.57 -9.61 1.83
N ARG A 90 4.62 -8.80 2.36
CA ARG A 90 3.67 -9.25 3.38
C ARG A 90 2.37 -9.88 2.82
N PHE A 91 2.20 -9.90 1.50
CA PHE A 91 0.97 -10.36 0.85
C PHE A 91 0.61 -11.81 1.21
N ARG A 92 1.59 -12.68 1.39
CA ARG A 92 1.34 -14.08 1.78
C ARG A 92 0.65 -14.15 3.13
N GLN A 93 1.23 -13.59 4.19
CA GLN A 93 0.70 -13.70 5.54
C GLN A 93 -0.59 -12.91 5.76
N ASP A 94 -0.73 -11.74 5.11
CA ASP A 94 -1.85 -10.83 5.34
C ASP A 94 -3.03 -11.02 4.38
N VAL A 95 -2.87 -11.86 3.36
CA VAL A 95 -3.93 -12.15 2.38
C VAL A 95 -4.02 -13.65 2.10
N ILE A 96 -2.94 -14.31 1.65
CA ILE A 96 -3.00 -15.68 1.15
C ILE A 96 -3.36 -16.66 2.27
N GLU A 97 -2.69 -16.58 3.42
CA GLU A 97 -2.89 -17.48 4.56
C GLU A 97 -4.22 -17.23 5.30
N ILE A 98 -4.86 -16.09 5.05
CA ILE A 98 -6.20 -15.78 5.57
C ILE A 98 -7.31 -16.41 4.72
N HIS A 99 -7.01 -16.79 3.47
CA HIS A 99 -7.94 -17.44 2.53
C HIS A 99 -9.26 -16.67 2.25
N PRO A 100 -9.27 -15.35 2.05
CA PRO A 100 -10.50 -14.60 1.79
C PRO A 100 -11.11 -14.98 0.43
N LYS A 101 -12.39 -14.67 0.22
CA LYS A 101 -13.01 -14.79 -1.11
C LYS A 101 -12.48 -13.72 -2.08
N TYR A 102 -12.21 -12.52 -1.56
CA TYR A 102 -11.70 -11.38 -2.34
C TYR A 102 -10.53 -10.71 -1.60
N VAL A 103 -9.61 -10.14 -2.38
CA VAL A 103 -8.72 -9.08 -1.90
C VAL A 103 -9.05 -7.79 -2.63
N ALA A 104 -9.31 -6.72 -1.89
CA ALA A 104 -9.39 -5.35 -2.41
C ALA A 104 -8.01 -4.72 -2.25
N LEU A 105 -7.34 -4.46 -3.36
CA LEU A 105 -5.95 -4.00 -3.40
C LEU A 105 -5.93 -2.53 -3.83
N MET A 106 -5.64 -1.62 -2.90
CA MET A 106 -5.52 -0.19 -3.14
C MET A 106 -4.11 0.27 -2.74
N VAL A 107 -3.25 0.45 -3.74
CA VAL A 107 -1.80 0.63 -3.54
C VAL A 107 -1.22 1.57 -4.59
N GLY A 108 -0.11 2.24 -4.26
CA GLY A 108 0.68 3.01 -5.22
C GLY A 108 0.86 4.49 -4.86
N THR A 109 0.06 5.06 -3.96
CA THR A 109 0.21 6.47 -3.57
C THR A 109 1.61 6.77 -3.02
N ASN A 110 2.14 5.90 -2.18
CA ASN A 110 3.47 6.07 -1.57
C ASN A 110 4.62 5.77 -2.53
N ASP A 111 4.39 4.91 -3.53
CA ASP A 111 5.34 4.71 -4.64
C ASP A 111 5.44 5.98 -5.48
N VAL A 112 4.28 6.58 -5.85
CA VAL A 112 4.23 7.86 -6.57
C VAL A 112 4.90 8.97 -5.76
N ALA A 113 4.71 8.98 -4.43
CA ALA A 113 5.38 9.91 -3.51
C ALA A 113 6.86 9.59 -3.28
N GLU A 114 7.40 8.51 -3.87
CA GLU A 114 8.81 8.11 -3.75
C GLU A 114 9.27 7.85 -2.30
N ASN A 115 8.37 7.36 -1.42
CA ASN A 115 8.64 7.18 0.00
C ASN A 115 9.80 6.19 0.28
N ASN A 116 9.98 5.17 -0.56
CA ASN A 116 11.08 4.22 -0.50
C ASN A 116 12.07 4.37 -1.67
N GLY A 117 12.16 5.57 -2.25
CA GLY A 117 12.99 5.86 -3.41
C GLY A 117 12.21 5.82 -4.72
N ILE A 118 12.90 6.15 -5.80
CA ILE A 118 12.31 6.27 -7.14
C ILE A 118 12.01 4.87 -7.69
N ILE A 119 10.79 4.68 -8.19
CA ILE A 119 10.34 3.48 -8.88
C ILE A 119 9.53 3.90 -10.12
N SER A 120 9.66 3.18 -11.23
CA SER A 120 8.86 3.44 -12.42
C SER A 120 7.42 2.92 -12.26
N LEU A 121 6.47 3.50 -13.01
CA LEU A 121 5.08 3.06 -12.98
C LEU A 121 4.93 1.60 -13.44
N GLU A 122 5.79 1.15 -14.36
CA GLU A 122 5.85 -0.23 -14.84
C GLU A 122 6.28 -1.18 -13.73
N ASN A 123 7.34 -0.84 -12.98
CA ASN A 123 7.80 -1.68 -11.87
C ASN A 123 6.79 -1.71 -10.70
N MET A 124 6.07 -0.60 -10.47
CA MET A 124 4.93 -0.60 -9.54
C MET A 124 3.84 -1.59 -10.01
N LEU A 125 3.53 -1.57 -11.31
CA LEU A 125 2.57 -2.51 -11.91
C LEU A 125 3.05 -3.96 -11.80
N ASP A 126 4.34 -4.24 -12.00
CA ASP A 126 4.90 -5.59 -11.87
C ASP A 126 4.74 -6.16 -10.46
N ASN A 127 4.88 -5.34 -9.42
CA ASN A 127 4.56 -5.73 -8.04
C ASN A 127 3.07 -6.09 -7.88
N ILE A 128 2.17 -5.30 -8.48
CA ILE A 128 0.73 -5.58 -8.47
C ILE A 128 0.40 -6.86 -9.25
N ILE A 129 0.99 -7.06 -10.41
CA ILE A 129 0.84 -8.29 -11.21
C ILE A 129 1.23 -9.50 -10.35
N SER A 130 2.37 -9.44 -9.68
CA SER A 130 2.83 -10.51 -8.78
C SER A 130 1.83 -10.82 -7.67
N MET A 131 1.26 -9.80 -7.02
CA MET A 131 0.20 -9.98 -6.01
C MET A 131 -1.08 -10.58 -6.60
N CYS A 132 -1.49 -10.16 -7.80
CA CYS A 132 -2.64 -10.71 -8.50
C CYS A 132 -2.43 -12.17 -8.90
N GLU A 133 -1.25 -12.55 -9.35
CA GLU A 133 -0.89 -13.93 -9.68
C GLU A 133 -0.89 -14.82 -8.44
N LEU A 134 -0.33 -14.35 -7.33
CA LEU A 134 -0.39 -15.04 -6.04
C LEU A 134 -1.84 -15.24 -5.57
N ALA A 135 -2.68 -14.20 -5.65
CA ALA A 135 -4.09 -14.29 -5.31
C ALA A 135 -4.81 -15.34 -6.19
N LYS A 136 -4.61 -15.27 -7.50
CA LYS A 136 -5.21 -16.19 -8.48
C LYS A 136 -4.78 -17.64 -8.24
N ALA A 137 -3.50 -17.91 -7.98
CA ALA A 137 -2.98 -19.24 -7.65
C ALA A 137 -3.66 -19.84 -6.41
N ASN A 138 -4.13 -18.98 -5.48
CA ASN A 138 -4.83 -19.35 -4.27
C ASN A 138 -6.37 -19.19 -4.36
N LYS A 139 -6.92 -19.04 -5.56
CA LYS A 139 -8.36 -18.92 -5.85
C LYS A 139 -9.03 -17.68 -5.23
N ILE A 140 -8.26 -16.66 -4.90
CA ILE A 140 -8.73 -15.38 -4.37
C ILE A 140 -9.01 -14.44 -5.56
N LYS A 141 -10.19 -13.83 -5.60
CA LYS A 141 -10.55 -12.83 -6.62
C LYS A 141 -9.98 -11.48 -6.25
N VAL A 142 -9.43 -10.75 -7.21
CA VAL A 142 -8.83 -9.44 -6.99
C VAL A 142 -9.79 -8.33 -7.41
N LEU A 143 -10.05 -7.41 -6.49
CA LEU A 143 -10.65 -6.11 -6.74
C LEU A 143 -9.50 -5.10 -6.75
N LEU A 144 -8.99 -4.78 -7.95
CA LEU A 144 -7.87 -3.85 -8.12
C LEU A 144 -8.42 -2.42 -8.13
N CYS A 145 -8.28 -1.74 -7.01
CA CYS A 145 -8.83 -0.41 -6.81
C CYS A 145 -7.86 0.65 -7.35
N SER A 146 -8.40 1.66 -8.03
CA SER A 146 -7.60 2.82 -8.45
C SER A 146 -6.97 3.51 -7.26
N VAL A 147 -5.78 4.07 -7.43
CA VAL A 147 -5.23 5.07 -6.50
C VAL A 147 -6.16 6.28 -6.51
N THR A 148 -6.48 6.78 -5.32
CA THR A 148 -7.34 7.96 -5.15
C THR A 148 -6.66 9.22 -5.68
N PRO A 149 -7.41 10.23 -6.16
CA PRO A 149 -6.82 11.47 -6.61
C PRO A 149 -6.10 12.19 -5.47
N CYS A 150 -4.97 12.78 -5.78
CA CYS A 150 -4.15 13.56 -4.84
C CYS A 150 -3.68 14.84 -5.53
N LYS A 151 -3.84 15.99 -4.88
CA LYS A 151 -3.38 17.25 -5.42
C LYS A 151 -1.88 17.43 -5.24
N GLU A 152 -1.40 17.15 -4.05
CA GLU A 152 0.01 17.27 -3.66
C GLU A 152 0.28 16.42 -2.42
N TYR A 153 1.53 16.04 -2.22
CA TYR A 153 2.01 15.43 -0.99
C TYR A 153 2.66 16.50 -0.11
N SER A 154 2.14 16.73 1.10
CA SER A 154 2.69 17.74 2.03
C SER A 154 4.15 17.46 2.41
N TRP A 155 4.56 16.18 2.36
CA TRP A 155 5.92 15.71 2.69
C TRP A 155 6.84 15.52 1.48
N ARG A 156 6.33 15.69 0.24
CA ARG A 156 7.09 15.47 -1.00
C ARG A 156 6.56 16.38 -2.12
N LYS A 157 6.74 17.69 -1.95
CA LYS A 157 6.16 18.72 -2.83
C LYS A 157 6.73 18.76 -4.24
N GLU A 158 7.92 18.18 -4.45
CA GLU A 158 8.59 18.08 -5.75
C GLU A 158 7.98 17.02 -6.69
N VAL A 159 7.12 16.14 -6.17
CA VAL A 159 6.44 15.12 -6.96
C VAL A 159 5.09 15.65 -7.46
N ASP A 160 4.77 15.35 -8.71
CA ASP A 160 3.47 15.65 -9.34
C ASP A 160 2.53 14.44 -9.31
N PRO A 161 1.65 14.28 -8.31
CA PRO A 161 0.69 13.19 -8.26
C PRO A 161 -0.44 13.34 -9.28
N GLN A 162 -0.79 14.58 -9.67
CA GLN A 162 -1.90 14.83 -10.59
C GLN A 162 -1.63 14.30 -12.01
N THR A 163 -0.36 14.17 -12.39
CA THR A 163 0.05 13.51 -13.64
C THR A 163 0.34 12.02 -13.44
N LYS A 164 1.07 11.64 -12.39
CA LYS A 164 1.53 10.26 -12.18
C LYS A 164 0.38 9.30 -11.81
N ILE A 165 -0.56 9.71 -10.94
CA ILE A 165 -1.66 8.84 -10.49
C ILE A 165 -2.60 8.44 -11.64
N PRO A 166 -3.12 9.36 -12.48
CA PRO A 166 -3.95 8.95 -13.62
C PRO A 166 -3.23 8.03 -14.61
N ALA A 167 -1.94 8.29 -14.86
CA ALA A 167 -1.12 7.43 -15.73
C ALA A 167 -1.00 6.03 -15.15
N PHE A 168 -0.73 5.89 -13.85
CA PHE A 168 -0.66 4.60 -13.18
C PHE A 168 -2.02 3.87 -13.14
N ASN A 169 -3.11 4.59 -12.85
CA ASN A 169 -4.46 4.04 -12.89
C ASN A 169 -4.83 3.49 -14.27
N ALA A 170 -4.38 4.16 -15.35
CA ALA A 170 -4.58 3.67 -16.72
C ALA A 170 -3.84 2.34 -16.98
N LEU A 171 -2.61 2.19 -16.49
CA LEU A 171 -1.85 0.93 -16.58
C LEU A 171 -2.55 -0.20 -15.80
N MET A 172 -2.98 0.05 -14.57
CA MET A 172 -3.71 -0.92 -13.74
C MET A 172 -5.02 -1.36 -14.41
N LYS A 173 -5.77 -0.40 -14.98
CA LYS A 173 -7.00 -0.70 -15.70
C LYS A 173 -6.74 -1.56 -16.93
N ALA A 174 -5.75 -1.20 -17.74
CA ALA A 174 -5.39 -1.95 -18.93
C ALA A 174 -4.95 -3.39 -18.61
N TYR A 175 -4.28 -3.61 -17.48
CA TYR A 175 -3.95 -4.94 -16.98
C TYR A 175 -5.19 -5.72 -16.54
N ALA A 176 -6.07 -5.11 -15.74
CA ALA A 176 -7.28 -5.76 -15.24
C ALA A 176 -8.24 -6.17 -16.36
N ASP A 177 -8.42 -5.31 -17.37
CA ASP A 177 -9.29 -5.56 -18.53
C ASP A 177 -8.88 -6.82 -19.32
N LYS A 178 -7.61 -7.21 -19.26
CA LYS A 178 -7.05 -8.39 -19.96
C LYS A 178 -6.88 -9.62 -19.07
N THR A 179 -7.12 -9.48 -17.74
CA THR A 179 -6.76 -10.50 -16.76
C THR A 179 -7.98 -11.10 -16.09
N LYS A 180 -8.30 -12.35 -16.42
CA LYS A 180 -9.41 -13.09 -15.78
C LYS A 180 -9.17 -13.23 -14.27
N GLY A 181 -10.15 -12.85 -13.47
CA GLY A 181 -10.11 -12.93 -12.01
C GLY A 181 -9.62 -11.64 -11.33
N VAL A 182 -9.25 -10.63 -12.11
CA VAL A 182 -8.96 -9.27 -11.66
C VAL A 182 -10.07 -8.35 -12.17
N THR A 183 -10.63 -7.55 -11.29
CA THR A 183 -11.66 -6.55 -11.63
C THR A 183 -11.16 -5.17 -11.21
N TYR A 184 -11.08 -4.23 -12.15
CA TYR A 184 -10.75 -2.85 -11.82
C TYR A 184 -11.92 -2.16 -11.13
N VAL A 185 -11.64 -1.44 -10.03
CA VAL A 185 -12.62 -0.68 -9.27
C VAL A 185 -12.20 0.78 -9.27
N ASP A 186 -12.99 1.61 -9.95
CA ASP A 186 -12.69 3.03 -10.15
C ASP A 186 -13.19 3.89 -8.98
N TYR A 187 -12.33 4.23 -8.06
CA TYR A 187 -12.56 5.23 -7.01
C TYR A 187 -12.19 6.65 -7.49
N PHE A 188 -11.18 6.72 -8.38
CA PHE A 188 -10.61 7.98 -8.82
C PHE A 188 -11.66 8.91 -9.46
N SER A 189 -12.43 8.39 -10.40
CA SER A 189 -13.42 9.18 -11.13
C SER A 189 -14.51 9.76 -10.24
N ALA A 190 -14.87 9.10 -9.14
CA ALA A 190 -15.88 9.59 -8.20
C ALA A 190 -15.35 10.68 -7.26
N LEU A 191 -14.06 10.60 -6.93
CA LEU A 191 -13.44 11.48 -5.94
C LEU A 191 -12.76 12.72 -6.55
N THR A 192 -12.44 12.69 -7.87
CA THR A 192 -11.71 13.80 -8.53
C THR A 192 -12.58 15.03 -8.75
N ASP A 193 -11.95 16.20 -8.65
CA ASP A 193 -12.53 17.50 -8.98
C ASP A 193 -12.59 17.78 -10.51
N GLY A 194 -12.09 16.86 -11.32
CA GLY A 194 -11.94 17.00 -12.77
C GLY A 194 -10.56 17.47 -13.22
N ASN A 195 -9.72 17.97 -12.30
CA ASN A 195 -8.33 18.37 -12.56
C ASN A 195 -7.32 17.40 -11.91
N ASN A 196 -7.73 16.14 -11.70
CA ASN A 196 -6.93 15.08 -11.07
C ASN A 196 -6.60 15.31 -9.58
N ALA A 197 -7.15 16.33 -8.94
CA ALA A 197 -7.08 16.52 -7.51
C ALA A 197 -8.31 15.90 -6.82
N CYS A 198 -8.19 15.55 -5.54
CA CYS A 198 -9.34 15.14 -4.75
C CYS A 198 -10.24 16.35 -4.46
N LYS A 199 -11.56 16.17 -4.55
CA LYS A 199 -12.53 17.19 -4.13
C LYS A 199 -12.28 17.56 -2.67
N PRO A 200 -12.33 18.88 -2.32
CA PRO A 200 -12.02 19.34 -0.96
C PRO A 200 -12.84 18.66 0.14
N GLU A 201 -14.11 18.36 -0.12
CA GLU A 201 -15.00 17.67 0.84
C GLU A 201 -14.62 16.21 1.11
N TYR A 202 -13.84 15.59 0.22
CA TYR A 202 -13.44 14.18 0.31
C TYR A 202 -12.00 13.98 0.83
N THR A 203 -11.26 15.07 1.06
CA THR A 203 -9.87 14.96 1.57
C THR A 203 -9.61 15.85 2.77
N VAL A 204 -8.72 15.40 3.67
CA VAL A 204 -8.29 16.16 4.85
C VAL A 204 -7.01 16.96 4.62
N ASP A 205 -6.17 16.50 3.67
CA ASP A 205 -4.82 17.03 3.45
C ASP A 205 -4.35 16.92 2.00
N ASN A 206 -5.29 16.91 1.04
CA ASN A 206 -5.08 16.69 -0.39
C ASN A 206 -4.74 15.25 -0.81
N CYS A 207 -4.64 14.29 0.14
CA CYS A 207 -4.27 12.90 -0.11
C CYS A 207 -5.17 11.91 0.65
N HIS A 208 -5.31 12.08 1.97
CA HIS A 208 -6.11 11.18 2.81
C HIS A 208 -7.58 11.57 2.79
N LEU A 209 -8.45 10.54 2.88
CA LEU A 209 -9.89 10.74 2.74
C LEU A 209 -10.55 11.19 4.06
N THR A 210 -11.61 11.98 3.92
CA THR A 210 -12.60 12.24 4.97
C THR A 210 -13.57 11.06 5.08
N ASN A 211 -14.42 11.06 6.12
CA ASN A 211 -15.50 10.08 6.22
C ASN A 211 -16.44 10.12 4.99
N ALA A 212 -16.75 11.30 4.46
CA ALA A 212 -17.52 11.44 3.23
C ALA A 212 -16.82 10.81 2.02
N GLY A 213 -15.49 10.95 1.91
CA GLY A 213 -14.71 10.28 0.88
C GLY A 213 -14.74 8.75 1.01
N TYR A 214 -14.67 8.23 2.24
CA TYR A 214 -14.82 6.79 2.48
C TYR A 214 -16.22 6.29 2.12
N GLU A 215 -17.29 7.00 2.43
CA GLU A 215 -18.66 6.64 2.05
C GLU A 215 -18.83 6.50 0.53
N VAL A 216 -18.18 7.35 -0.24
CA VAL A 216 -18.17 7.24 -1.71
C VAL A 216 -17.55 5.93 -2.17
N ILE A 217 -16.35 5.58 -1.67
CA ILE A 217 -15.67 4.35 -2.10
C ILE A 217 -16.32 3.09 -1.55
N GLU A 218 -16.97 3.15 -0.37
CA GLU A 218 -17.79 2.08 0.20
C GLU A 218 -18.95 1.72 -0.74
N ALA A 219 -19.71 2.72 -1.17
CA ALA A 219 -20.83 2.54 -2.10
C ALA A 219 -20.40 1.96 -3.47
N ILE A 220 -19.17 2.25 -3.90
CA ILE A 220 -18.60 1.73 -5.13
C ILE A 220 -18.17 0.28 -4.96
N ILE A 221 -17.34 -0.04 -3.97
CA ILE A 221 -16.75 -1.39 -3.82
C ILE A 221 -17.82 -2.45 -3.54
N GLN A 222 -18.87 -2.10 -2.81
CA GLN A 222 -19.98 -3.03 -2.50
C GLN A 222 -20.66 -3.58 -3.73
N LYS A 223 -20.67 -2.88 -4.86
CA LYS A 223 -21.24 -3.34 -6.14
C LYS A 223 -20.48 -4.53 -6.73
N TYR A 224 -19.23 -4.74 -6.34
CA TYR A 224 -18.34 -5.80 -6.83
C TYR A 224 -18.24 -7.00 -5.87
N ILE A 225 -18.68 -6.87 -4.62
CA ILE A 225 -18.60 -7.93 -3.60
C ILE A 225 -19.93 -8.71 -3.57
N LYS A 226 -19.89 -9.93 -4.11
CA LYS A 226 -21.07 -10.84 -4.16
C LYS A 226 -21.00 -11.92 -3.11
#